data_1c4f5f2d0b04ad468232fb2f0296e9ae
#
_entry.id   1c4f5f2d0b04ad468232fb2f0296e9ae
#
_cell.length_a   1.000
_cell.length_b   1.000
_cell.length_c   1.000
_cell.angle_alpha   90.00
_cell.angle_beta   90.00
_cell.angle_gamma   90.00
#
_symmetry.space_group_name_H-M   'P 1'
#
loop_
_entity.id
_entity.type
_entity.pdbx_description
1 polymer ?
#
loop_
_entity_poly.entity_id
_entity_poly.type
_entity_poly.pdbx_seq_one_letter_code
_entity_poly.pdbx_strand_id
1 'polypeptide(L)'
;MSQTSNKPFGPIRDAYAFFQQHATETEEDVRAYLPHIHGVLMGDSPLRMLDFGCGDGGVTAALLGRVRVPPERLQLALVEPDDVYRHQAVERLQPCTTQPVCAWPALPAHLHACFDLVVANHVLYYVPDLHSTLSALLRTLATPGLFLAAMAGRANAMAQCCRRCFDVIGKPYPFHTSEDCEAALAGLGEAYGMEDVRYELVFPDTEENCLCMGRFLMGGDFHAVPRQAMLQCFDPYAHAGQITMQLVHKHFMIRRHVQGRTMA
;
A
#
# COMPACT_ATOMS: atom_id res chain seq x y z
N MET A 1 -8.10 -22.46 -9.51
CA MET A 1 -8.45 -21.06 -9.25
C MET A 1 -8.03 -20.78 -7.82
N SER A 2 -6.90 -20.09 -7.64
CA SER A 2 -6.41 -19.69 -6.30
C SER A 2 -7.35 -18.60 -5.79
N GLN A 3 -8.09 -18.87 -4.71
CA GLN A 3 -8.78 -17.82 -3.98
C GLN A 3 -7.70 -16.99 -3.28
N THR A 4 -7.34 -15.85 -3.83
CA THR A 4 -6.63 -14.83 -3.08
C THR A 4 -7.53 -14.42 -1.93
N SER A 5 -7.11 -14.74 -0.71
CA SER A 5 -7.91 -14.43 0.47
C SER A 5 -7.79 -12.93 0.74
N ASN A 6 -8.92 -12.26 0.72
CA ASN A 6 -9.01 -10.91 1.27
C ASN A 6 -8.59 -10.97 2.74
N LYS A 7 -7.46 -10.37 3.11
CA LYS A 7 -6.96 -10.35 4.49
C LYS A 7 -7.76 -9.29 5.27
N PRO A 8 -8.67 -9.68 6.15
CA PRO A 8 -9.42 -8.70 6.94
C PRO A 8 -8.49 -8.08 7.99
N PHE A 9 -8.32 -6.76 7.96
CA PHE A 9 -7.48 -6.02 8.92
C PHE A 9 -8.19 -5.76 10.24
N GLY A 10 -9.51 -5.74 10.28
CA GLY A 10 -10.29 -5.53 11.49
C GLY A 10 -9.85 -6.39 12.68
N PRO A 11 -9.73 -7.73 12.53
CA PRO A 11 -9.30 -8.62 13.62
C PRO A 11 -7.84 -8.48 14.05
N ILE A 12 -6.99 -7.83 13.24
CA ILE A 12 -5.55 -7.71 13.48
C ILE A 12 -5.09 -6.24 13.63
N ARG A 13 -6.01 -5.31 13.95
CA ARG A 13 -5.71 -3.87 14.05
C ARG A 13 -4.54 -3.58 14.98
N ASP A 14 -4.51 -4.20 16.16
CA ASP A 14 -3.43 -3.98 17.13
C ASP A 14 -2.09 -4.47 16.58
N ALA A 15 -2.07 -5.60 15.89
CA ALA A 15 -0.87 -6.14 15.28
C ALA A 15 -0.39 -5.28 14.08
N TYR A 16 -1.31 -4.73 13.31
CA TYR A 16 -0.99 -3.78 12.25
C TYR A 16 -0.48 -2.45 12.82
N ALA A 17 -1.10 -1.93 13.87
CA ALA A 17 -0.62 -0.74 14.56
C ALA A 17 0.79 -0.96 15.17
N PHE A 18 1.06 -2.14 15.73
CA PHE A 18 2.39 -2.51 16.19
C PHE A 18 3.43 -2.45 15.06
N PHE A 19 3.11 -3.03 13.89
CA PHE A 19 3.99 -2.94 12.72
C PHE A 19 4.26 -1.48 12.34
N GLN A 20 3.21 -0.66 12.20
CA GLN A 20 3.33 0.74 11.81
C GLN A 20 4.19 1.57 12.79
N GLN A 21 4.13 1.27 14.09
CA GLN A 21 4.91 1.96 15.12
C GLN A 21 6.40 1.61 15.10
N HIS A 22 6.76 0.45 14.54
CA HIS A 22 8.11 -0.08 14.57
C HIS A 22 8.81 -0.08 13.20
N ALA A 23 8.07 0.22 12.11
CA ALA A 23 8.59 0.28 10.76
C ALA A 23 8.75 1.74 10.29
N THR A 24 9.85 2.02 9.59
CA THR A 24 10.06 3.31 8.91
C THR A 24 9.40 3.35 7.53
N GLU A 25 8.61 2.34 7.18
CA GLU A 25 8.00 2.13 5.85
C GLU A 25 7.25 3.37 5.36
N THR A 26 6.31 3.88 6.16
CA THR A 26 5.50 5.07 5.79
C THR A 26 6.37 6.31 5.53
N GLU A 27 7.41 6.52 6.33
CA GLU A 27 8.30 7.68 6.14
C GLU A 27 9.09 7.58 4.84
N GLU A 28 9.61 6.39 4.55
CA GLU A 28 10.40 6.14 3.35
C GLU A 28 9.52 6.16 2.08
N ASP A 29 8.29 5.63 2.15
CA ASP A 29 7.32 5.73 1.06
C ASP A 29 7.01 7.17 0.72
N VAL A 30 6.65 7.96 1.72
CA VAL A 30 6.36 9.39 1.52
C VAL A 30 7.56 10.11 0.93
N ARG A 31 8.77 9.84 1.45
CA ARG A 31 10.02 10.45 0.94
C ARG A 31 10.23 10.13 -0.55
N ALA A 32 10.03 8.87 -0.94
CA ALA A 32 10.20 8.41 -2.31
C ALA A 32 9.12 8.95 -3.25
N TYR A 33 7.88 9.12 -2.78
CA TYR A 33 6.79 9.65 -3.61
C TYR A 33 6.91 11.16 -3.92
N LEU A 34 7.51 11.96 -3.01
CA LEU A 34 7.55 13.43 -3.14
C LEU A 34 8.11 13.92 -4.49
N PRO A 35 9.25 13.42 -5.01
CA PRO A 35 9.79 13.89 -6.29
C PRO A 35 8.83 13.66 -7.47
N HIS A 36 8.05 12.59 -7.41
CA HIS A 36 7.11 12.22 -8.47
C HIS A 36 5.85 13.07 -8.44
N ILE A 37 5.36 13.42 -7.25
CA ILE A 37 4.12 14.19 -7.06
C ILE A 37 4.32 15.66 -7.41
N HIS A 38 5.49 16.24 -7.19
CA HIS A 38 5.76 17.63 -7.50
C HIS A 38 5.41 18.00 -8.96
N GLY A 39 5.62 17.06 -9.88
CA GLY A 39 5.24 17.27 -11.30
C GLY A 39 3.73 17.37 -11.57
N VAL A 40 2.90 16.79 -10.68
CA VAL A 40 1.43 16.83 -10.77
C VAL A 40 0.86 18.09 -10.11
N LEU A 41 1.59 18.68 -9.18
CA LEU A 41 1.17 19.84 -8.40
C LEU A 41 1.39 21.19 -9.12
N MET A 42 2.04 21.17 -10.26
CA MET A 42 2.36 22.39 -11.01
C MET A 42 1.09 23.08 -11.50
N GLY A 43 0.93 24.38 -11.15
CA GLY A 43 -0.22 25.19 -11.52
C GLY A 43 -1.24 25.38 -10.40
N ASP A 44 -2.32 26.11 -10.71
CA ASP A 44 -3.37 26.49 -9.74
C ASP A 44 -4.62 25.60 -9.80
N SER A 45 -4.61 24.59 -10.64
CA SER A 45 -5.73 23.65 -10.79
C SER A 45 -5.96 22.81 -9.53
N PRO A 46 -7.20 22.42 -9.24
CA PRO A 46 -7.47 21.44 -8.18
C PRO A 46 -6.68 20.14 -8.37
N LEU A 47 -6.20 19.57 -7.28
CA LEU A 47 -5.63 18.21 -7.24
C LEU A 47 -6.73 17.23 -6.84
N ARG A 48 -7.11 16.35 -7.75
CA ARG A 48 -8.05 15.25 -7.50
C ARG A 48 -7.26 13.99 -7.20
N MET A 49 -7.30 13.57 -5.95
CA MET A 49 -6.53 12.42 -5.48
C MET A 49 -7.45 11.27 -5.10
N LEU A 50 -7.11 10.06 -5.54
CA LEU A 50 -7.68 8.79 -5.10
C LEU A 50 -6.63 8.04 -4.28
N ASP A 51 -7.00 7.60 -3.08
CA ASP A 51 -6.25 6.64 -2.28
C ASP A 51 -7.02 5.32 -2.23
N PHE A 52 -6.47 4.29 -2.83
CA PHE A 52 -7.05 2.95 -2.92
C PHE A 52 -6.44 2.04 -1.85
N GLY A 53 -7.26 1.57 -0.92
CA GLY A 53 -6.85 0.85 0.27
C GLY A 53 -6.20 1.77 1.31
N CYS A 54 -6.87 2.89 1.58
CA CYS A 54 -6.30 3.97 2.39
C CYS A 54 -6.11 3.60 3.88
N GLY A 55 -6.64 2.46 4.34
CA GLY A 55 -6.63 2.11 5.75
C GLY A 55 -7.26 3.20 6.60
N ASP A 56 -6.59 3.61 7.67
CA ASP A 56 -6.99 4.71 8.55
C ASP A 56 -6.61 6.11 8.02
N GLY A 57 -6.07 6.20 6.80
CA GLY A 57 -5.63 7.44 6.16
C GLY A 57 -4.27 7.97 6.63
N GLY A 58 -3.51 7.20 7.42
CA GLY A 58 -2.24 7.65 8.02
C GLY A 58 -1.18 8.01 6.98
N VAL A 59 -0.97 7.15 5.98
CA VAL A 59 0.01 7.38 4.90
C VAL A 59 -0.36 8.62 4.09
N THR A 60 -1.64 8.75 3.71
CA THR A 60 -2.13 9.91 2.96
C THR A 60 -2.01 11.20 3.76
N ALA A 61 -2.30 11.19 5.07
CA ALA A 61 -2.09 12.36 5.92
C ALA A 61 -0.62 12.76 5.98
N ALA A 62 0.30 11.80 6.14
CA ALA A 62 1.74 12.04 6.14
C ALA A 62 2.21 12.61 4.79
N LEU A 63 1.71 12.08 3.68
CA LEU A 63 2.02 12.55 2.33
C LEU A 63 1.54 13.99 2.12
N LEU A 64 0.27 14.29 2.42
CA LEU A 64 -0.32 15.62 2.29
C LEU A 64 0.38 16.66 3.16
N GLY A 65 0.81 16.28 4.38
CA GLY A 65 1.59 17.13 5.25
C GLY A 65 2.95 17.56 4.67
N ARG A 66 3.55 16.73 3.82
CA ARG A 66 4.81 17.04 3.12
C ARG A 66 4.61 17.79 1.80
N VAL A 67 3.56 17.46 1.07
CA VAL A 67 3.26 18.06 -0.24
C VAL A 67 2.70 19.47 -0.11
N ARG A 68 2.03 19.79 1.01
CA ARG A 68 1.47 21.12 1.32
C ARG A 68 0.51 21.65 0.26
N VAL A 69 -0.41 20.81 -0.21
CA VAL A 69 -1.50 21.25 -1.09
C VAL A 69 -2.44 22.17 -0.30
N PRO A 70 -2.79 23.37 -0.81
CA PRO A 70 -3.80 24.20 -0.17
C PRO A 70 -5.14 23.45 -0.05
N PRO A 71 -5.83 23.50 1.11
CA PRO A 71 -7.06 22.73 1.34
C PRO A 71 -8.17 22.99 0.32
N GLU A 72 -8.26 24.19 -0.19
CA GLU A 72 -9.24 24.60 -1.23
C GLU A 72 -8.95 23.99 -2.61
N ARG A 73 -7.73 23.53 -2.85
CA ARG A 73 -7.32 22.88 -4.09
C ARG A 73 -7.42 21.37 -4.04
N LEU A 74 -7.57 20.77 -2.86
CA LEU A 74 -7.55 19.33 -2.70
C LEU A 74 -8.94 18.74 -2.76
N GLN A 75 -9.12 17.72 -3.60
CA GLN A 75 -10.30 16.86 -3.65
C GLN A 75 -9.87 15.43 -3.37
N LEU A 76 -10.36 14.85 -2.28
CA LEU A 76 -9.99 13.51 -1.83
C LEU A 76 -11.10 12.50 -2.08
N ALA A 77 -10.69 11.36 -2.61
CA ALA A 77 -11.49 10.16 -2.74
C ALA A 77 -10.74 8.99 -2.11
N LEU A 78 -11.43 8.18 -1.32
CA LEU A 78 -10.89 7.06 -0.56
C LEU A 78 -11.62 5.77 -0.93
N VAL A 79 -10.88 4.68 -1.02
CA VAL A 79 -11.47 3.34 -1.12
C VAL A 79 -10.89 2.49 0.00
N GLU A 80 -11.75 2.03 0.91
CA GLU A 80 -11.37 1.17 2.03
C GLU A 80 -12.55 0.24 2.38
N PRO A 81 -12.39 -1.09 2.28
CA PRO A 81 -13.48 -2.02 2.57
C PRO A 81 -13.85 -2.09 4.05
N ASP A 82 -12.90 -1.91 5.00
CA ASP A 82 -13.21 -1.92 6.43
C ASP A 82 -13.90 -0.62 6.85
N ASP A 83 -15.13 -0.73 7.38
CA ASP A 83 -15.94 0.44 7.75
C ASP A 83 -15.30 1.30 8.83
N VAL A 84 -14.61 0.69 9.79
CA VAL A 84 -13.96 1.43 10.90
C VAL A 84 -12.78 2.22 10.37
N TYR A 85 -11.92 1.59 9.58
CA TYR A 85 -10.80 2.29 8.96
C TYR A 85 -11.28 3.39 8.00
N ARG A 86 -12.30 3.12 7.21
CA ARG A 86 -12.86 4.11 6.28
C ARG A 86 -13.39 5.35 7.01
N HIS A 87 -14.08 5.19 8.16
CA HIS A 87 -14.51 6.33 8.98
C HIS A 87 -13.32 7.08 9.58
N GLN A 88 -12.33 6.37 10.13
CA GLN A 88 -11.11 6.98 10.67
C GLN A 88 -10.35 7.77 9.60
N ALA A 89 -10.25 7.24 8.38
CA ALA A 89 -9.61 7.94 7.27
C ALA A 89 -10.35 9.23 6.90
N VAL A 90 -11.67 9.20 6.82
CA VAL A 90 -12.47 10.41 6.56
C VAL A 90 -12.26 11.45 7.67
N GLU A 91 -12.37 11.07 8.94
CA GLU A 91 -12.13 11.96 10.07
C GLU A 91 -10.74 12.58 10.07
N ARG A 92 -9.71 11.76 9.80
CA ARG A 92 -8.31 12.19 9.75
C ARG A 92 -8.03 13.14 8.59
N LEU A 93 -8.62 12.90 7.42
CA LEU A 93 -8.28 13.59 6.18
C LEU A 93 -9.22 14.76 5.86
N GLN A 94 -10.41 14.83 6.46
CA GLN A 94 -11.32 15.95 6.25
C GLN A 94 -10.69 17.33 6.54
N PRO A 95 -9.82 17.50 7.56
CA PRO A 95 -9.14 18.79 7.79
C PRO A 95 -8.15 19.19 6.68
N CYS A 96 -7.74 18.25 5.81
CA CYS A 96 -6.81 18.53 4.71
C CYS A 96 -7.47 19.17 3.50
N THR A 97 -8.81 19.23 3.44
CA THR A 97 -9.57 19.77 2.29
C THR A 97 -10.80 20.53 2.76
N THR A 98 -11.21 21.53 1.97
CA THR A 98 -12.47 22.27 2.19
C THR A 98 -13.67 21.56 1.54
N GLN A 99 -13.44 20.55 0.71
CA GLN A 99 -14.48 19.76 0.08
C GLN A 99 -14.82 18.52 0.92
N PRO A 100 -16.04 17.98 0.87
CA PRO A 100 -16.33 16.69 1.49
C PRO A 100 -15.42 15.59 0.93
N VAL A 101 -14.80 14.79 1.83
CA VAL A 101 -14.05 13.62 1.44
C VAL A 101 -15.02 12.54 0.96
N CYS A 102 -14.84 12.08 -0.29
CA CYS A 102 -15.60 10.95 -0.82
C CYS A 102 -14.98 9.64 -0.36
N ALA A 103 -15.76 8.70 0.18
CA ALA A 103 -15.24 7.42 0.63
C ALA A 103 -16.18 6.26 0.25
N TRP A 104 -15.60 5.16 -0.28
CA TRP A 104 -16.35 3.99 -0.74
C TRP A 104 -15.75 2.70 -0.21
N PRO A 105 -16.58 1.65 0.00
CA PRO A 105 -16.06 0.32 0.38
C PRO A 105 -15.38 -0.42 -0.78
N ALA A 106 -15.65 -0.01 -2.02
CA ALA A 106 -15.05 -0.56 -3.24
C ALA A 106 -14.97 0.54 -4.30
N LEU A 107 -14.04 0.38 -5.25
CA LEU A 107 -13.87 1.33 -6.35
C LEU A 107 -15.13 1.38 -7.23
N PRO A 108 -15.82 2.54 -7.36
CA PRO A 108 -17.00 2.65 -8.20
C PRO A 108 -16.67 2.44 -9.69
N ALA A 109 -17.41 1.58 -10.37
CA ALA A 109 -17.14 1.20 -11.76
C ALA A 109 -17.30 2.33 -12.79
N HIS A 110 -18.06 3.39 -12.43
CA HIS A 110 -18.32 4.53 -13.31
C HIS A 110 -17.20 5.57 -13.33
N LEU A 111 -16.20 5.49 -12.44
CA LEU A 111 -15.10 6.42 -12.40
C LEU A 111 -14.17 6.22 -13.61
N HIS A 112 -13.92 7.29 -14.34
CA HIS A 112 -13.08 7.28 -15.52
C HIS A 112 -12.39 8.63 -15.69
N ALA A 113 -11.06 8.63 -15.82
CA ALA A 113 -10.24 9.85 -16.03
C ALA A 113 -10.57 10.99 -15.03
N CYS A 114 -10.83 10.63 -13.76
CA CYS A 114 -11.30 11.56 -12.73
C CYS A 114 -10.18 12.11 -11.84
N PHE A 115 -9.05 11.39 -11.73
CA PHE A 115 -8.03 11.69 -10.72
C PHE A 115 -6.69 12.04 -11.36
N ASP A 116 -6.07 13.08 -10.84
CA ASP A 116 -4.75 13.53 -11.24
C ASP A 116 -3.64 12.73 -10.53
N LEU A 117 -3.94 12.22 -9.32
CA LEU A 117 -3.10 11.34 -8.53
C LEU A 117 -3.90 10.16 -8.03
N VAL A 118 -3.41 8.95 -8.30
CA VAL A 118 -3.96 7.69 -7.76
C VAL A 118 -2.86 7.00 -6.99
N VAL A 119 -3.12 6.68 -5.72
CA VAL A 119 -2.19 5.98 -4.83
C VAL A 119 -2.78 4.63 -4.43
N ALA A 120 -1.97 3.57 -4.46
CA ALA A 120 -2.30 2.22 -4.01
C ALA A 120 -1.14 1.67 -3.15
N ASN A 121 -0.97 2.23 -1.93
CA ASN A 121 0.16 1.94 -1.08
C ASN A 121 -0.06 0.67 -0.27
N HIS A 122 0.76 -0.36 -0.47
CA HIS A 122 0.74 -1.64 0.26
C HIS A 122 -0.63 -2.35 0.34
N VAL A 123 -1.49 -2.18 -0.66
CA VAL A 123 -2.84 -2.77 -0.70
C VAL A 123 -3.01 -3.86 -1.76
N LEU A 124 -2.27 -3.78 -2.85
CA LEU A 124 -2.45 -4.66 -4.02
C LEU A 124 -2.14 -6.14 -3.74
N TYR A 125 -1.54 -6.47 -2.61
CA TYR A 125 -1.36 -7.86 -2.13
C TYR A 125 -2.67 -8.61 -1.96
N TYR A 126 -3.74 -7.89 -1.58
CA TYR A 126 -4.97 -8.44 -1.03
C TYR A 126 -6.14 -8.40 -2.00
N VAL A 127 -5.94 -7.85 -3.20
CA VAL A 127 -7.01 -7.80 -4.22
C VAL A 127 -7.25 -9.17 -4.84
N PRO A 128 -8.49 -9.54 -5.16
CA PRO A 128 -8.79 -10.85 -5.74
C PRO A 128 -8.15 -11.09 -7.10
N ASP A 129 -8.13 -10.06 -7.95
CA ASP A 129 -7.56 -10.08 -9.29
C ASP A 129 -6.73 -8.81 -9.50
N LEU A 130 -5.42 -9.00 -9.54
CA LEU A 130 -4.47 -7.89 -9.64
C LEU A 130 -4.54 -7.18 -11.00
N HIS A 131 -4.66 -7.96 -12.10
CA HIS A 131 -4.74 -7.41 -13.45
C HIS A 131 -6.00 -6.55 -13.63
N SER A 132 -7.16 -7.06 -13.24
CA SER A 132 -8.44 -6.34 -13.33
C SER A 132 -8.45 -5.11 -12.42
N THR A 133 -7.85 -5.22 -11.20
CA THR A 133 -7.76 -4.09 -10.26
C THR A 133 -6.86 -2.99 -10.81
N LEU A 134 -5.67 -3.33 -11.31
CA LEU A 134 -4.77 -2.35 -11.94
C LEU A 134 -5.42 -1.68 -13.14
N SER A 135 -6.08 -2.46 -14.03
CA SER A 135 -6.82 -1.92 -15.16
C SER A 135 -7.89 -0.93 -14.72
N ALA A 136 -8.65 -1.25 -13.67
CA ALA A 136 -9.68 -0.37 -13.12
C ALA A 136 -9.10 0.93 -12.54
N LEU A 137 -8.02 0.83 -11.74
CA LEU A 137 -7.33 2.01 -11.17
C LEU A 137 -6.76 2.91 -12.25
N LEU A 138 -6.05 2.34 -13.23
CA LEU A 138 -5.46 3.11 -14.34
C LEU A 138 -6.51 3.78 -15.22
N ARG A 139 -7.70 3.20 -15.33
CA ARG A 139 -8.82 3.82 -16.04
C ARG A 139 -9.36 5.07 -15.32
N THR A 140 -9.21 5.16 -13.99
CA THR A 140 -9.61 6.36 -13.23
C THR A 140 -8.62 7.52 -13.36
N LEU A 141 -7.39 7.23 -13.82
CA LEU A 141 -6.32 8.22 -13.95
C LEU A 141 -6.60 9.18 -15.10
N ALA A 142 -6.52 10.47 -14.82
CA ALA A 142 -6.67 11.54 -15.80
C ALA A 142 -5.45 11.66 -16.72
N THR A 143 -5.54 12.52 -17.72
CA THR A 143 -4.41 12.91 -18.58
C THR A 143 -4.31 14.44 -18.58
N PRO A 144 -3.28 15.05 -17.98
CA PRO A 144 -2.14 14.40 -17.32
C PRO A 144 -2.53 13.74 -15.97
N GLY A 145 -1.74 12.77 -15.53
CA GLY A 145 -1.97 12.09 -14.25
C GLY A 145 -0.83 11.17 -13.82
N LEU A 146 -0.80 10.83 -12.54
CA LEU A 146 0.21 9.99 -11.91
C LEU A 146 -0.46 8.88 -11.08
N PHE A 147 -0.09 7.64 -11.35
CA PHE A 147 -0.39 6.48 -10.50
C PHE A 147 0.88 6.09 -9.74
N LEU A 148 0.73 5.83 -8.43
CA LEU A 148 1.77 5.36 -7.52
C LEU A 148 1.29 4.12 -6.80
N ALA A 149 2.14 3.09 -6.71
CA ALA A 149 1.86 1.91 -5.89
C ALA A 149 3.13 1.42 -5.22
N ALA A 150 3.00 0.85 -4.00
CA ALA A 150 4.09 0.20 -3.27
C ALA A 150 3.74 -1.27 -3.05
N MET A 151 4.71 -2.16 -3.30
CA MET A 151 4.57 -3.60 -3.07
C MET A 151 5.90 -4.25 -2.74
N ALA A 152 5.92 -5.10 -1.70
CA ALA A 152 7.04 -5.98 -1.42
C ALA A 152 7.10 -7.14 -2.45
N GLY A 153 8.32 -7.51 -2.83
CA GLY A 153 8.58 -8.66 -3.69
C GLY A 153 8.85 -9.94 -2.89
N ARG A 154 9.07 -11.03 -3.62
CA ARG A 154 9.34 -12.37 -3.05
C ARG A 154 10.62 -12.42 -2.21
N ALA A 155 11.58 -11.53 -2.48
CA ALA A 155 12.83 -11.43 -1.74
C ALA A 155 12.71 -10.64 -0.42
N ASN A 156 11.60 -9.93 -0.17
CA ASN A 156 11.38 -9.21 1.08
C ASN A 156 11.31 -10.19 2.26
N ALA A 157 12.07 -9.92 3.33
CA ALA A 157 12.22 -10.84 4.44
C ALA A 157 10.89 -11.13 5.18
N MET A 158 9.99 -10.15 5.30
CA MET A 158 8.65 -10.38 5.88
C MET A 158 7.79 -11.28 4.99
N ALA A 159 7.86 -11.08 3.66
CA ALA A 159 7.19 -11.97 2.71
C ALA A 159 7.74 -13.39 2.77
N GLN A 160 9.05 -13.55 2.98
CA GLN A 160 9.68 -14.87 3.18
C GLN A 160 9.24 -15.53 4.50
N CYS A 161 9.18 -14.76 5.60
CA CYS A 161 8.66 -15.27 6.89
C CYS A 161 7.21 -15.74 6.72
N CYS A 162 6.38 -14.93 6.11
CA CYS A 162 4.98 -15.26 5.84
C CYS A 162 4.85 -16.53 4.98
N ARG A 163 5.62 -16.64 3.90
CA ARG A 163 5.64 -17.80 3.01
C ARG A 163 6.03 -19.08 3.75
N ARG A 164 7.12 -19.04 4.55
CA ARG A 164 7.54 -20.18 5.38
C ARG A 164 6.42 -20.65 6.32
N CYS A 165 5.68 -19.72 6.94
CA CYS A 165 4.56 -20.06 7.79
C CYS A 165 3.43 -20.74 6.99
N PHE A 166 3.11 -20.29 5.80
CA PHE A 166 2.13 -20.95 4.91
C PHE A 166 2.60 -22.35 4.49
N ASP A 167 3.88 -22.52 4.18
CA ASP A 167 4.47 -23.84 3.86
C ASP A 167 4.34 -24.81 5.03
N VAL A 168 4.62 -24.35 6.28
CA VAL A 168 4.49 -25.16 7.51
C VAL A 168 3.05 -25.66 7.72
N ILE A 169 2.05 -24.86 7.39
CA ILE A 169 0.64 -25.26 7.53
C ILE A 169 0.07 -25.92 6.27
N GLY A 170 0.92 -26.16 5.25
CA GLY A 170 0.52 -26.84 4.01
C GLY A 170 -0.44 -26.04 3.15
N LYS A 171 -0.42 -24.72 3.24
CA LYS A 171 -1.26 -23.83 2.43
C LYS A 171 -0.44 -23.07 1.39
N PRO A 172 -0.99 -22.78 0.20
CA PRO A 172 -0.34 -21.91 -0.76
C PRO A 172 -0.25 -20.48 -0.20
N TYR A 173 0.81 -19.77 -0.56
CA TYR A 173 0.96 -18.34 -0.24
C TYR A 173 -0.13 -17.54 -0.97
N PRO A 174 -1.01 -16.81 -0.26
CA PRO A 174 -2.23 -16.27 -0.88
C PRO A 174 -2.08 -14.86 -1.44
N PHE A 175 -0.95 -14.19 -1.22
CA PHE A 175 -0.79 -12.77 -1.52
C PHE A 175 -0.04 -12.55 -2.83
N HIS A 176 -0.45 -11.51 -3.58
CA HIS A 176 0.32 -11.03 -4.72
C HIS A 176 1.66 -10.43 -4.27
N THR A 177 2.62 -10.35 -5.20
CA THR A 177 3.96 -9.79 -4.98
C THR A 177 4.25 -8.69 -6.00
N SER A 178 5.34 -7.94 -5.81
CA SER A 178 5.76 -6.94 -6.79
C SER A 178 6.02 -7.55 -8.16
N GLU A 179 6.54 -8.78 -8.22
CA GLU A 179 6.75 -9.50 -9.49
C GLU A 179 5.42 -9.83 -10.21
N ASP A 180 4.37 -10.10 -9.43
CA ASP A 180 3.02 -10.31 -10.01
C ASP A 180 2.44 -8.98 -10.52
N CYS A 181 2.76 -7.85 -9.85
CA CYS A 181 2.40 -6.51 -10.32
C CYS A 181 3.12 -6.16 -11.64
N GLU A 182 4.41 -6.44 -11.74
CA GLU A 182 5.19 -6.27 -12.97
C GLU A 182 4.56 -7.07 -14.14
N ALA A 183 4.23 -8.34 -13.89
CA ALA A 183 3.59 -9.18 -14.89
C ALA A 183 2.21 -8.64 -15.32
N ALA A 184 1.41 -8.14 -14.38
CA ALA A 184 0.10 -7.58 -14.66
C ALA A 184 0.20 -6.28 -15.47
N LEU A 185 1.12 -5.38 -15.12
CA LEU A 185 1.36 -4.14 -15.86
C LEU A 185 1.87 -4.40 -17.28
N ALA A 186 2.79 -5.37 -17.44
CA ALA A 186 3.25 -5.80 -18.76
C ALA A 186 2.10 -6.38 -19.59
N GLY A 187 1.21 -7.17 -18.97
CA GLY A 187 0.02 -7.71 -19.63
C GLY A 187 -0.99 -6.64 -20.06
N LEU A 188 -1.03 -5.50 -19.37
CA LEU A 188 -1.84 -4.33 -19.73
C LEU A 188 -1.17 -3.45 -20.80
N GLY A 189 0.09 -3.72 -21.16
CA GLY A 189 0.86 -2.89 -22.09
C GLY A 189 1.24 -1.52 -21.51
N GLU A 190 1.26 -1.37 -20.17
CA GLU A 190 1.58 -0.11 -19.52
C GLU A 190 3.09 0.09 -19.39
N ALA A 191 3.55 1.27 -19.78
CA ALA A 191 4.91 1.71 -19.47
C ALA A 191 4.95 2.25 -18.03
N TYR A 192 5.87 1.74 -17.21
CA TYR A 192 6.01 2.15 -15.81
C TYR A 192 7.47 2.40 -15.45
N GLY A 193 7.70 3.30 -14.51
CA GLY A 193 8.95 3.39 -13.76
C GLY A 193 8.87 2.51 -12.51
N MET A 194 10.03 2.05 -12.04
CA MET A 194 10.14 1.27 -10.82
C MET A 194 11.39 1.67 -10.05
N GLU A 195 11.29 1.73 -8.73
CA GLU A 195 12.43 1.98 -7.83
C GLU A 195 12.35 1.11 -6.58
N ASP A 196 13.53 0.82 -6.00
CA ASP A 196 13.64 0.15 -4.71
C ASP A 196 13.56 1.16 -3.58
N VAL A 197 12.65 0.95 -2.64
CA VAL A 197 12.55 1.71 -1.41
C VAL A 197 12.96 0.83 -0.24
N ARG A 198 13.91 1.33 0.56
CA ARG A 198 14.46 0.63 1.72
C ARG A 198 13.87 1.20 2.98
N TYR A 199 13.50 0.32 3.89
CA TYR A 199 12.99 0.68 5.20
C TYR A 199 13.45 -0.31 6.26
N GLU A 200 13.29 0.06 7.52
CA GLU A 200 13.65 -0.76 8.65
C GLU A 200 12.42 -1.14 9.46
N LEU A 201 12.45 -2.34 10.02
CA LEU A 201 11.54 -2.79 11.05
C LEU A 201 12.36 -3.16 12.28
N VAL A 202 12.17 -2.45 13.39
CA VAL A 202 12.92 -2.64 14.63
C VAL A 202 11.97 -2.73 15.82
N PHE A 203 12.02 -3.83 16.57
CA PHE A 203 11.21 -4.01 17.76
C PHE A 203 11.95 -4.88 18.80
N PRO A 204 11.60 -4.78 20.12
CA PRO A 204 12.22 -5.59 21.16
C PRO A 204 12.02 -7.11 20.89
N ASP A 205 13.10 -7.88 21.02
CA ASP A 205 13.10 -9.33 20.85
C ASP A 205 12.44 -10.00 22.06
N THR A 206 11.12 -9.96 22.06
CA THR A 206 10.29 -10.67 23.03
C THR A 206 9.34 -11.59 22.27
N GLU A 207 8.99 -12.69 22.89
CA GLU A 207 8.04 -13.63 22.30
C GLU A 207 6.71 -12.96 21.96
N GLU A 208 6.20 -12.08 22.84
CA GLU A 208 4.95 -11.36 22.63
C GLU A 208 4.99 -10.51 21.36
N ASN A 209 6.10 -9.78 21.13
CA ASN A 209 6.29 -8.94 19.95
C ASN A 209 6.41 -9.78 18.68
N CYS A 210 7.18 -10.86 18.71
CA CYS A 210 7.29 -11.81 17.59
C CYS A 210 5.93 -12.42 17.22
N LEU A 211 5.13 -12.83 18.22
CA LEU A 211 3.78 -13.33 17.96
C LEU A 211 2.82 -12.23 17.49
N CYS A 212 2.97 -11.00 17.95
CA CYS A 212 2.24 -9.85 17.44
C CYS A 212 2.53 -9.62 15.95
N MET A 213 3.79 -9.59 15.56
CA MET A 213 4.21 -9.54 14.15
C MET A 213 3.69 -10.74 13.35
N GLY A 214 3.73 -11.94 13.93
CA GLY A 214 3.15 -13.13 13.32
C GLY A 214 1.66 -12.99 13.02
N ARG A 215 0.89 -12.41 13.93
CA ARG A 215 -0.55 -12.10 13.70
C ARG A 215 -0.72 -11.13 12.56
N PHE A 216 0.12 -10.09 12.48
CA PHE A 216 0.10 -9.18 11.34
C PHE A 216 0.38 -9.92 10.03
N LEU A 217 1.41 -10.76 9.96
CA LEU A 217 1.78 -11.49 8.74
C LEU A 217 0.69 -12.48 8.29
N MET A 218 0.18 -13.29 9.21
CA MET A 218 -0.66 -14.43 8.89
C MET A 218 -2.17 -14.14 8.93
N GLY A 219 -2.58 -13.06 9.57
CA GLY A 219 -4.00 -12.73 9.69
C GLY A 219 -4.81 -13.87 10.31
N GLY A 220 -5.89 -14.29 9.66
CA GLY A 220 -6.77 -15.37 10.12
C GLY A 220 -6.10 -16.74 10.21
N ASP A 221 -4.99 -16.97 9.51
CA ASP A 221 -4.26 -18.25 9.54
C ASP A 221 -3.23 -18.33 10.69
N PHE A 222 -3.05 -17.26 11.48
CA PHE A 222 -2.07 -17.20 12.57
C PHE A 222 -2.17 -18.38 13.53
N HIS A 223 -3.38 -18.76 13.94
CA HIS A 223 -3.60 -19.84 14.92
C HIS A 223 -3.28 -21.24 14.39
N ALA A 224 -3.16 -21.42 13.08
CA ALA A 224 -2.78 -22.68 12.47
C ALA A 224 -1.25 -22.88 12.46
N VAL A 225 -0.46 -21.81 12.62
CA VAL A 225 1.00 -21.88 12.61
C VAL A 225 1.50 -22.32 13.99
N PRO A 226 2.33 -23.38 14.08
CA PRO A 226 2.98 -23.75 15.34
C PRO A 226 3.79 -22.56 15.89
N ARG A 227 3.59 -22.29 17.21
CA ARG A 227 4.23 -21.17 17.89
C ARG A 227 5.74 -21.11 17.66
N GLN A 228 6.43 -22.22 17.77
CA GLN A 228 7.88 -22.30 17.57
C GLN A 228 8.28 -21.94 16.13
N ALA A 229 7.53 -22.38 15.14
CA ALA A 229 7.79 -22.05 13.74
C ALA A 229 7.64 -20.54 13.48
N MET A 230 6.67 -19.90 14.14
CA MET A 230 6.49 -18.45 14.06
C MET A 230 7.69 -17.70 14.67
N LEU A 231 8.14 -18.09 15.86
CA LEU A 231 9.28 -17.45 16.52
C LEU A 231 10.56 -17.61 15.71
N GLN A 232 10.81 -18.80 15.17
CA GLN A 232 11.98 -19.10 14.33
C GLN A 232 12.06 -18.24 13.05
N CYS A 233 10.97 -17.63 12.62
CA CYS A 233 11.00 -16.68 11.49
C CYS A 233 11.82 -15.43 11.80
N PHE A 234 11.93 -15.06 13.08
CA PHE A 234 12.62 -13.85 13.52
C PHE A 234 14.05 -14.12 14.03
N ASP A 235 14.41 -15.39 14.32
CA ASP A 235 15.74 -15.75 14.83
C ASP A 235 16.91 -15.15 14.01
N PRO A 236 16.87 -15.12 12.66
CA PRO A 236 17.97 -14.57 11.86
C PRO A 236 18.17 -13.06 12.03
N TYR A 237 17.20 -12.37 12.60
CA TYR A 237 17.16 -10.92 12.77
C TYR A 237 17.33 -10.49 14.23
N ALA A 238 17.45 -11.46 15.14
CA ALA A 238 17.61 -11.23 16.57
C ALA A 238 19.06 -10.83 16.89
N HIS A 239 19.26 -9.66 17.46
CA HIS A 239 20.56 -9.19 17.92
C HIS A 239 20.41 -8.22 19.10
N ALA A 240 21.22 -8.40 20.16
CA ALA A 240 21.28 -7.50 21.32
C ALA A 240 19.90 -7.17 21.94
N GLY A 241 18.98 -8.15 21.98
CA GLY A 241 17.64 -7.98 22.55
C GLY A 241 16.65 -7.24 21.64
N GLN A 242 16.97 -7.11 20.37
CA GLN A 242 16.09 -6.52 19.34
C GLN A 242 16.00 -7.41 18.11
N ILE A 243 14.85 -7.38 17.45
CA ILE A 243 14.68 -7.83 16.09
C ILE A 243 14.93 -6.62 15.19
N THR A 244 15.86 -6.74 14.23
CA THR A 244 16.17 -5.69 13.25
C THR A 244 16.14 -6.27 11.85
N MET A 245 15.20 -5.82 11.03
CA MET A 245 15.02 -6.27 9.65
C MET A 245 15.25 -5.10 8.70
N GLN A 246 16.25 -5.24 7.81
CA GLN A 246 16.43 -4.36 6.67
C GLN A 246 15.57 -4.88 5.52
N LEU A 247 14.63 -4.07 5.08
CA LEU A 247 13.57 -4.46 4.17
C LEU A 247 13.62 -3.61 2.90
N VAL A 248 13.15 -4.20 1.81
CA VAL A 248 13.05 -3.51 0.51
C VAL A 248 11.69 -3.86 -0.10
N HIS A 249 11.04 -2.86 -0.66
CA HIS A 249 9.89 -3.04 -1.53
C HIS A 249 10.04 -2.21 -2.82
N LYS A 250 9.14 -2.42 -3.77
CA LYS A 250 9.13 -1.73 -5.06
C LYS A 250 8.07 -0.64 -5.05
N HIS A 251 8.44 0.55 -5.53
CA HIS A 251 7.49 1.55 -5.98
C HIS A 251 7.29 1.44 -7.48
N PHE A 252 6.04 1.51 -7.90
CA PHE A 252 5.61 1.55 -9.30
C PHE A 252 5.03 2.92 -9.61
N MET A 253 5.43 3.49 -10.76
CA MET A 253 5.01 4.82 -11.19
C MET A 253 4.55 4.78 -12.63
N ILE A 254 3.31 5.21 -12.89
CA ILE A 254 2.78 5.34 -14.24
C ILE A 254 2.33 6.78 -14.45
N ARG A 255 2.82 7.40 -15.52
CA ARG A 255 2.47 8.77 -15.88
C ARG A 255 1.64 8.79 -17.15
N ARG A 256 0.51 9.50 -17.12
CA ARG A 256 -0.23 9.90 -18.30
C ARG A 256 0.21 11.31 -18.71
N HIS A 257 0.68 11.45 -19.93
CA HIS A 257 1.08 12.75 -20.48
C HIS A 257 0.09 13.21 -21.54
N VAL A 258 -0.20 14.52 -21.59
CA VAL A 258 -0.88 15.09 -22.74
C VAL A 258 0.01 14.83 -23.96
N GLN A 259 -0.49 14.06 -24.92
CA GLN A 259 0.23 13.88 -26.18
C GLN A 259 0.43 15.27 -26.80
N GLY A 260 1.69 15.70 -26.92
CA GLY A 260 2.01 16.96 -27.57
C GLY A 260 1.43 16.95 -28.97
N ARG A 261 0.63 17.97 -29.32
CA ARG A 261 0.37 18.27 -30.73
C ARG A 261 1.73 18.44 -31.36
N THR A 262 2.16 17.50 -32.17
CA THR A 262 3.22 17.71 -33.12
C THR A 262 2.72 18.85 -34.02
N MET A 263 3.24 20.04 -33.79
CA MET A 263 3.03 21.15 -34.72
C MET A 263 3.73 20.73 -36.01
N ALA A 264 2.94 20.43 -37.03
CA ALA A 264 3.41 20.21 -38.38
C ALA A 264 3.89 21.54 -38.99
#